data_5cf76a73721f6dae0768f916c8975ff5
#
_entry.id   5cf76a73721f6dae0768f916c8975ff5
#
_cell.length_a   1.000
_cell.length_b   1.000
_cell.length_c   1.000
_cell.angle_alpha   90.00
_cell.angle_beta   90.00
_cell.angle_gamma   90.00
#
_symmetry.space_group_name_H-M   'P 1'
#
loop_
_entity.id
_entity.type
_entity.pdbx_description
1 polymer ?
#
loop_
_entity_poly.entity_id
_entity_poly.type
_entity_poly.pdbx_seq_one_letter_code
_entity_poly.pdbx_strand_id
1 'polypeptide(L)'
;MIILPEQVTKAIDVLEKSGYDAYIVGECVRELLLGSDPQDYDIVTNAGINDILFAFRDYRISDEGMKRGEILVTVVGMIIQISPYRREVVGNRVIYAEDLETDLFRRGFTMNAMAYSPRSGLIDPFGGRASLRPSPEAIEEEEKEEIAELKVPEDPDELTRRKGVTRLPARVIAIGENQTRSVKENGKTVTETWYDMSRCFTSDPSRILQAIRYCSEGEYVIEDKTRDAIRANVSCFEYAEKGKLFNELSRIVMGKYAARVLEQYSDILKFLIPEIEPCIGFDQHSVHHDFDVWTHICKSVGYAVPELPVRFAMLFHDLGKPDCCAIDSRGRGHFKGHGERGRLIAERIMRRQEFPAALSEEISWLVFYHDKEIPESRADLKRLLDALGAEDLRKLIQCEIADSRAKKLDTETPDVQRLRAAAAALREILDTGECYNIRQLAITQRELMERRLVTNEQEAEQLINALFDMVLDKPSFNNKLMLLDMAEKSKQRLEEIRAERERIAAEKRAAQALKHKKTPVNRRNEPVYTRKKQ
;
A
#
# COMPACT_ATOMS: atom_id res chain seq x y z
N MET A 1 29.86 -17.93 15.05
CA MET A 1 29.48 -19.28 14.54
C MET A 1 28.00 -19.20 14.18
N ILE A 2 27.63 -19.55 12.96
CA ILE A 2 26.22 -19.58 12.53
C ILE A 2 25.54 -20.74 13.26
N ILE A 3 24.42 -20.46 13.94
CA ILE A 3 23.60 -21.47 14.61
C ILE A 3 22.42 -21.74 13.68
N LEU A 4 22.27 -23.01 13.26
CA LEU A 4 21.15 -23.43 12.42
C LEU A 4 20.01 -24.00 13.27
N PRO A 5 18.75 -23.85 12.85
CA PRO A 5 17.62 -24.58 13.42
C PRO A 5 17.85 -26.10 13.31
N GLU A 6 17.34 -26.86 14.29
CA GLU A 6 17.44 -28.34 14.31
C GLU A 6 16.90 -28.97 13.02
N GLN A 7 15.82 -28.44 12.47
CA GLN A 7 15.19 -28.89 11.24
C GLN A 7 16.14 -28.82 10.04
N VAL A 8 16.84 -27.68 9.92
CA VAL A 8 17.79 -27.43 8.83
C VAL A 8 19.04 -28.32 8.99
N THR A 9 19.56 -28.41 10.21
CA THR A 9 20.69 -29.31 10.52
C THR A 9 20.32 -30.76 10.17
N LYS A 10 19.11 -31.21 10.53
CA LYS A 10 18.62 -32.54 10.21
C LYS A 10 18.49 -32.80 8.72
N ALA A 11 18.05 -31.79 7.93
CA ALA A 11 17.98 -31.91 6.47
C ALA A 11 19.37 -32.06 5.85
N ILE A 12 20.36 -31.26 6.31
CA ILE A 12 21.78 -31.40 5.90
C ILE A 12 22.28 -32.80 6.24
N ASP A 13 22.07 -33.27 7.46
CA ASP A 13 22.48 -34.58 7.93
C ASP A 13 21.95 -35.74 7.07
N VAL A 14 20.70 -35.65 6.61
CA VAL A 14 20.08 -36.67 5.74
C VAL A 14 20.82 -36.78 4.41
N LEU A 15 21.20 -35.66 3.80
CA LEU A 15 21.94 -35.63 2.55
C LEU A 15 23.39 -36.13 2.77
N GLU A 16 24.09 -35.66 3.80
CA GLU A 16 25.47 -36.05 4.11
C GLU A 16 25.56 -37.55 4.45
N LYS A 17 24.61 -38.12 5.20
CA LYS A 17 24.52 -39.56 5.48
C LYS A 17 24.23 -40.39 4.23
N SER A 18 23.62 -39.79 3.23
CA SER A 18 23.41 -40.40 1.92
C SER A 18 24.61 -40.27 0.98
N GLY A 19 25.67 -39.62 1.43
CA GLY A 19 26.95 -39.50 0.69
C GLY A 19 27.02 -38.23 -0.18
N TYR A 20 26.12 -37.26 0.02
CA TYR A 20 26.08 -36.01 -0.75
C TYR A 20 26.50 -34.80 0.07
N ASP A 21 27.07 -33.81 -0.58
CA ASP A 21 27.33 -32.51 0.03
C ASP A 21 26.01 -31.73 0.19
N ALA A 22 25.89 -30.94 1.25
CA ALA A 22 24.72 -30.11 1.50
C ALA A 22 25.12 -28.78 2.16
N TYR A 23 24.56 -27.69 1.62
CA TYR A 23 24.85 -26.33 2.08
C TYR A 23 23.55 -25.51 2.10
N ILE A 24 23.33 -24.72 3.17
CA ILE A 24 22.41 -23.61 3.08
C ILE A 24 23.03 -22.50 2.24
N VAL A 25 22.22 -21.75 1.48
CA VAL A 25 22.71 -20.77 0.50
C VAL A 25 21.80 -19.56 0.37
N GLY A 26 22.36 -18.46 -0.10
CA GLY A 26 21.58 -17.31 -0.52
C GLY A 26 21.14 -16.40 0.61
N GLU A 27 19.88 -15.97 0.58
CA GLU A 27 19.32 -14.99 1.50
C GLU A 27 19.41 -15.43 2.96
N CYS A 28 19.16 -16.72 3.25
CA CYS A 28 19.23 -17.23 4.62
C CYS A 28 20.66 -17.14 5.20
N VAL A 29 21.71 -17.37 4.41
CA VAL A 29 23.10 -17.20 4.87
C VAL A 29 23.39 -15.73 5.18
N ARG A 30 22.93 -14.83 4.33
CA ARG A 30 23.06 -13.38 4.54
C ARG A 30 22.38 -12.95 5.84
N GLU A 31 21.14 -13.36 6.06
CA GLU A 31 20.35 -12.99 7.25
C GLU A 31 20.99 -13.53 8.53
N LEU A 32 21.42 -14.78 8.53
CA LEU A 32 22.15 -15.36 9.67
C LEU A 32 23.46 -14.63 9.98
N LEU A 33 24.19 -14.17 8.95
CA LEU A 33 25.40 -13.35 9.13
C LEU A 33 25.10 -11.97 9.71
N LEU A 34 23.90 -11.44 9.47
CA LEU A 34 23.42 -10.18 10.02
C LEU A 34 22.78 -10.32 11.41
N GLY A 35 22.66 -11.55 11.93
CA GLY A 35 22.02 -11.84 13.22
C GLY A 35 20.51 -11.80 13.17
N SER A 36 19.91 -11.90 11.99
CA SER A 36 18.45 -11.99 11.78
C SER A 36 18.02 -13.44 11.60
N ASP A 37 16.77 -13.75 11.94
CA ASP A 37 16.17 -15.07 11.73
C ASP A 37 15.60 -15.15 10.31
N PRO A 38 16.11 -16.05 9.43
CA PRO A 38 15.57 -16.24 8.09
C PRO A 38 14.15 -16.79 8.11
N GLN A 39 13.33 -16.30 7.17
CA GLN A 39 11.97 -16.82 6.97
C GLN A 39 11.98 -18.19 6.26
N ASP A 40 12.89 -18.35 5.29
CA ASP A 40 13.00 -19.53 4.44
C ASP A 40 14.45 -20.03 4.43
N TYR A 41 14.63 -21.34 4.26
CA TYR A 41 15.94 -21.97 4.15
C TYR A 41 16.05 -22.73 2.83
N ASP A 42 17.04 -22.34 2.03
CA ASP A 42 17.42 -22.99 0.79
C ASP A 42 18.63 -23.89 1.02
N ILE A 43 18.53 -25.16 0.67
CA ILE A 43 19.65 -26.10 0.67
C ILE A 43 19.99 -26.48 -0.77
N VAL A 44 21.29 -26.44 -1.10
CA VAL A 44 21.80 -26.98 -2.36
C VAL A 44 22.71 -28.17 -2.10
N THR A 45 22.75 -29.09 -3.08
CA THR A 45 23.47 -30.36 -2.97
C THR A 45 24.00 -30.82 -4.33
N ASN A 46 25.04 -31.66 -4.33
CA ASN A 46 25.50 -32.40 -5.52
C ASN A 46 24.64 -33.63 -5.83
N ALA A 47 23.60 -33.94 -5.01
CA ALA A 47 22.63 -35.00 -5.29
C ALA A 47 21.72 -34.61 -6.47
N GLY A 48 21.39 -35.55 -7.34
CA GLY A 48 20.36 -35.37 -8.35
C GLY A 48 18.93 -35.37 -7.75
N ILE A 49 17.94 -34.92 -8.53
CA ILE A 49 16.52 -34.85 -8.07
C ILE A 49 16.05 -36.21 -7.52
N ASN A 50 16.33 -37.31 -8.23
CA ASN A 50 15.92 -38.66 -7.80
C ASN A 50 16.61 -39.09 -6.51
N ASP A 51 17.86 -38.68 -6.31
CA ASP A 51 18.64 -38.99 -5.11
C ASP A 51 18.09 -38.23 -3.90
N ILE A 52 17.72 -36.95 -4.10
CA ILE A 52 17.04 -36.15 -3.08
C ILE A 52 15.71 -36.80 -2.69
N LEU A 53 14.87 -37.17 -3.66
CA LEU A 53 13.61 -37.86 -3.42
C LEU A 53 13.80 -39.17 -2.66
N PHE A 54 14.85 -39.93 -2.99
CA PHE A 54 15.17 -41.18 -2.29
C PHE A 54 15.68 -40.91 -0.86
N ALA A 55 16.55 -39.93 -0.65
CA ALA A 55 17.06 -39.58 0.66
C ALA A 55 15.93 -39.13 1.62
N PHE A 56 14.95 -38.41 1.11
CA PHE A 56 13.82 -37.88 1.88
C PHE A 56 12.52 -38.68 1.74
N ARG A 57 12.56 -39.96 1.27
CA ARG A 57 11.38 -40.80 1.05
C ARG A 57 10.51 -40.97 2.29
N ASP A 58 11.05 -40.81 3.49
CA ASP A 58 10.34 -40.95 4.76
C ASP A 58 9.80 -39.59 5.29
N TYR A 59 9.93 -38.54 4.50
CA TYR A 59 9.46 -37.19 4.81
C TYR A 59 8.29 -36.79 3.91
N ARG A 60 7.53 -35.77 4.34
CA ARG A 60 6.51 -35.19 3.48
C ARG A 60 7.19 -34.31 2.42
N ILE A 61 6.96 -34.63 1.16
CA ILE A 61 7.50 -33.91 -0.01
C ILE A 61 6.35 -33.26 -0.77
N SER A 62 6.56 -32.02 -1.25
CA SER A 62 5.70 -31.35 -2.23
C SER A 62 6.46 -31.19 -3.55
N ASP A 63 5.74 -31.38 -4.66
CA ASP A 63 6.25 -31.29 -6.04
C ASP A 63 6.05 -29.91 -6.69
N GLU A 64 5.53 -28.95 -5.95
CA GLU A 64 5.25 -27.59 -6.45
C GLU A 64 6.49 -26.90 -7.04
N GLY A 65 7.70 -27.20 -6.53
CA GLY A 65 8.98 -26.66 -7.01
C GLY A 65 9.64 -27.45 -8.14
N MET A 66 9.16 -28.67 -8.46
CA MET A 66 9.88 -29.61 -9.36
C MET A 66 10.17 -29.05 -10.76
N LYS A 67 9.27 -28.23 -11.31
CA LYS A 67 9.47 -27.61 -12.62
C LYS A 67 10.67 -26.65 -12.64
N ARG A 68 11.08 -26.14 -11.48
CA ARG A 68 12.24 -25.27 -11.29
C ARG A 68 13.46 -26.01 -10.74
N GLY A 69 13.37 -27.34 -10.64
CA GLY A 69 14.41 -28.20 -10.06
C GLY A 69 14.52 -28.03 -8.56
N GLU A 70 13.44 -27.78 -7.87
CA GLU A 70 13.35 -27.57 -6.42
C GLU A 70 12.40 -28.62 -5.81
N ILE A 71 12.76 -29.11 -4.65
CA ILE A 71 11.94 -30.05 -3.88
C ILE A 71 11.67 -29.41 -2.52
N LEU A 72 10.41 -29.32 -2.16
CA LEU A 72 10.00 -28.81 -0.84
C LEU A 72 9.82 -30.00 0.10
N VAL A 73 10.64 -30.05 1.15
CA VAL A 73 10.62 -31.12 2.15
C VAL A 73 10.17 -30.56 3.49
N THR A 74 9.19 -31.21 4.12
CA THR A 74 8.76 -30.84 5.48
C THR A 74 9.56 -31.61 6.52
N VAL A 75 10.43 -30.94 7.26
CA VAL A 75 11.25 -31.51 8.33
C VAL A 75 10.78 -30.94 9.68
N VAL A 76 10.20 -31.78 10.53
CA VAL A 76 9.67 -31.39 11.86
C VAL A 76 8.83 -30.08 11.80
N GLY A 77 7.89 -30.02 10.83
CA GLY A 77 6.98 -28.90 10.66
C GLY A 77 7.52 -27.71 9.87
N MET A 78 8.83 -27.64 9.59
CA MET A 78 9.45 -26.60 8.76
C MET A 78 9.53 -27.07 7.31
N ILE A 79 9.15 -26.21 6.37
CA ILE A 79 9.33 -26.46 4.93
C ILE A 79 10.74 -25.97 4.54
N ILE A 80 11.52 -26.84 3.95
CA ILE A 80 12.89 -26.56 3.49
C ILE A 80 12.93 -26.82 2.00
N GLN A 81 13.46 -25.86 1.24
CA GLN A 81 13.67 -26.00 -0.19
C GLN A 81 15.02 -26.64 -0.46
N ILE A 82 15.03 -27.75 -1.19
CA ILE A 82 16.25 -28.50 -1.54
C ILE A 82 16.36 -28.59 -3.06
N SER A 83 17.55 -28.30 -3.60
CA SER A 83 17.79 -28.41 -5.05
C SER A 83 19.21 -28.93 -5.35
N PRO A 84 19.40 -29.63 -6.47
CA PRO A 84 20.74 -29.85 -7.02
C PRO A 84 21.42 -28.52 -7.34
N TYR A 85 22.76 -28.54 -7.49
CA TYR A 85 23.47 -27.39 -8.03
C TYR A 85 22.94 -27.03 -9.42
N ARG A 86 22.66 -25.74 -9.64
CA ARG A 86 22.07 -25.23 -10.88
C ARG A 86 22.99 -24.20 -11.51
N ARG A 87 23.15 -24.28 -12.82
CA ARG A 87 23.85 -23.29 -13.62
C ARG A 87 22.90 -22.20 -14.14
N GLU A 88 21.70 -22.63 -14.58
CA GLU A 88 20.73 -21.71 -15.16
C GLU A 88 19.31 -22.20 -14.90
N VAL A 89 18.38 -21.28 -14.68
CA VAL A 89 16.95 -21.56 -14.59
C VAL A 89 16.22 -20.52 -15.43
N VAL A 90 15.61 -20.96 -16.55
CA VAL A 90 14.85 -20.07 -17.45
C VAL A 90 13.45 -20.67 -17.62
N GLY A 91 12.47 -20.03 -17.00
CA GLY A 91 11.11 -20.56 -16.95
C GLY A 91 11.08 -21.94 -16.31
N ASN A 92 10.67 -22.97 -17.07
CA ASN A 92 10.63 -24.37 -16.64
C ASN A 92 11.88 -25.18 -17.06
N ARG A 93 12.89 -24.54 -17.63
CA ARG A 93 14.12 -25.20 -18.05
C ARG A 93 15.19 -24.99 -16.99
N VAL A 94 15.74 -26.08 -16.47
CA VAL A 94 16.83 -26.09 -15.49
C VAL A 94 18.06 -26.72 -16.14
N ILE A 95 19.20 -26.03 -16.05
CA ILE A 95 20.52 -26.57 -16.41
C ILE A 95 21.28 -26.75 -15.09
N TYR A 96 21.64 -27.98 -14.79
CA TYR A 96 22.36 -28.33 -13.56
C TYR A 96 23.85 -27.97 -13.68
N ALA A 97 24.49 -27.69 -12.55
CA ALA A 97 25.91 -27.45 -12.41
C ALA A 97 26.58 -28.67 -11.79
N GLU A 98 27.90 -28.80 -12.05
CA GLU A 98 28.72 -29.87 -11.49
C GLU A 98 29.33 -29.47 -10.12
N ASP A 99 29.39 -28.17 -9.82
CA ASP A 99 30.05 -27.63 -8.64
C ASP A 99 29.22 -26.55 -7.95
N LEU A 100 29.50 -26.35 -6.66
CA LEU A 100 28.82 -25.37 -5.80
C LEU A 100 29.07 -23.93 -6.28
N GLU A 101 30.30 -23.63 -6.74
CA GLU A 101 30.69 -22.26 -7.11
C GLU A 101 29.85 -21.76 -8.28
N THR A 102 29.55 -22.61 -9.26
CA THR A 102 28.64 -22.32 -10.39
C THR A 102 27.21 -22.04 -9.90
N ASP A 103 26.70 -22.76 -8.89
CA ASP A 103 25.37 -22.47 -8.33
C ASP A 103 25.36 -21.13 -7.57
N LEU A 104 26.37 -20.89 -6.74
CA LEU A 104 26.48 -19.63 -6.00
C LEU A 104 26.56 -18.43 -6.93
N PHE A 105 27.32 -18.57 -7.98
CA PHE A 105 27.51 -17.53 -8.98
C PHE A 105 26.20 -17.13 -9.70
N ARG A 106 25.35 -18.11 -10.02
CA ARG A 106 24.02 -17.88 -10.59
C ARG A 106 23.13 -16.99 -9.72
N ARG A 107 23.39 -16.87 -8.41
CA ARG A 107 22.53 -16.17 -7.46
C ARG A 107 22.57 -14.65 -7.57
N GLY A 108 23.46 -14.11 -8.39
CA GLY A 108 23.51 -12.72 -8.80
C GLY A 108 24.33 -11.84 -7.86
N PHE A 109 23.73 -11.30 -6.79
CA PHE A 109 24.46 -10.42 -5.88
C PHE A 109 25.44 -11.20 -5.02
N THR A 110 26.64 -10.64 -4.84
CA THR A 110 27.71 -11.27 -4.04
C THR A 110 27.25 -11.61 -2.63
N MET A 111 26.48 -10.74 -2.00
CA MET A 111 25.92 -10.95 -0.66
C MET A 111 24.94 -12.14 -0.55
N ASN A 112 24.41 -12.64 -1.66
CA ASN A 112 23.55 -13.82 -1.74
C ASN A 112 24.28 -15.03 -2.35
N ALA A 113 25.52 -14.85 -2.79
CA ALA A 113 26.35 -15.87 -3.41
C ALA A 113 27.29 -16.54 -2.39
N MET A 114 26.75 -16.84 -1.22
CA MET A 114 27.44 -17.49 -0.09
C MET A 114 26.74 -18.79 0.27
N ALA A 115 27.53 -19.76 0.77
CA ALA A 115 27.04 -21.02 1.28
C ALA A 115 27.59 -21.29 2.69
N TYR A 116 26.86 -22.09 3.47
CA TYR A 116 27.32 -22.52 4.78
C TYR A 116 26.87 -23.96 5.08
N SER A 117 27.76 -24.74 5.67
CA SER A 117 27.37 -25.97 6.37
C SER A 117 28.12 -26.05 7.71
N PRO A 118 27.59 -26.82 8.69
CA PRO A 118 28.29 -27.04 9.95
C PRO A 118 29.66 -27.66 9.78
N ARG A 119 29.87 -28.48 8.73
CA ARG A 119 31.11 -29.19 8.43
C ARG A 119 32.15 -28.30 7.74
N SER A 120 31.72 -27.51 6.73
CA SER A 120 32.66 -26.74 5.89
C SER A 120 32.81 -25.28 6.34
N GLY A 121 31.93 -24.80 7.22
CA GLY A 121 31.87 -23.39 7.58
C GLY A 121 31.32 -22.53 6.45
N LEU A 122 31.64 -21.23 6.46
CA LEU A 122 31.21 -20.27 5.45
C LEU A 122 32.08 -20.40 4.19
N ILE A 123 31.42 -20.55 3.04
CA ILE A 123 32.03 -20.55 1.71
C ILE A 123 31.57 -19.27 1.01
N ASP A 124 32.53 -18.39 0.68
CA ASP A 124 32.29 -17.06 0.13
C ASP A 124 33.26 -16.74 -1.01
N PRO A 125 33.07 -17.37 -2.18
CA PRO A 125 34.03 -17.22 -3.30
C PRO A 125 33.97 -15.82 -3.94
N PHE A 126 32.91 -15.05 -3.74
CA PHE A 126 32.68 -13.76 -4.40
C PHE A 126 32.74 -12.56 -3.44
N GLY A 127 33.22 -12.75 -2.21
CA GLY A 127 33.40 -11.67 -1.24
C GLY A 127 32.11 -11.09 -0.69
N GLY A 128 30.99 -11.84 -0.70
CA GLY A 128 29.69 -11.40 -0.26
C GLY A 128 29.62 -10.93 1.19
N ARG A 129 30.47 -11.54 2.07
CA ARG A 129 30.59 -11.12 3.46
C ARG A 129 31.12 -9.69 3.60
N ALA A 130 32.03 -9.27 2.70
CA ALA A 130 32.56 -7.90 2.70
C ALA A 130 31.45 -6.88 2.41
N SER A 131 30.50 -7.21 1.52
CA SER A 131 29.34 -6.38 1.20
C SER A 131 28.37 -6.17 2.37
N LEU A 132 28.43 -7.00 3.41
CA LEU A 132 27.59 -6.91 4.61
C LEU A 132 28.20 -6.05 5.73
N ARG A 133 29.45 -5.63 5.58
CA ARG A 133 30.10 -4.71 6.51
C ARG A 133 29.81 -3.28 6.10
N PRO A 134 29.79 -2.33 7.05
CA PRO A 134 29.80 -0.91 6.72
C PRO A 134 30.94 -0.58 5.76
N SER A 135 30.74 0.37 4.85
CA SER A 135 31.84 0.81 3.98
C SER A 135 33.00 1.37 4.81
N PRO A 136 34.25 1.25 4.36
CA PRO A 136 35.42 1.83 5.09
C PRO A 136 35.26 3.34 5.36
N GLU A 137 34.66 4.08 4.43
CA GLU A 137 34.39 5.52 4.57
C GLU A 137 33.41 5.81 5.72
N ALA A 138 32.44 4.91 5.95
CA ALA A 138 31.49 5.01 7.04
C ALA A 138 32.12 4.72 8.41
N ILE A 139 33.13 3.83 8.47
CA ILE A 139 33.84 3.51 9.71
C ILE A 139 34.72 4.69 10.17
N GLU A 140 35.36 5.40 9.25
CA GLU A 140 36.15 6.60 9.58
C GLU A 140 35.28 7.75 10.11
N GLU A 141 34.01 7.80 9.75
CA GLU A 141 33.04 8.76 10.26
C GLU A 141 32.51 8.37 11.65
N GLU A 142 32.28 7.08 11.92
CA GLU A 142 31.87 6.59 13.24
C GLU A 142 32.93 6.81 14.33
N GLU A 143 34.22 6.62 14.01
CA GLU A 143 35.32 6.89 14.97
C GLU A 143 35.41 8.37 15.38
N LYS A 144 34.84 9.30 14.60
CA LYS A 144 34.75 10.73 14.91
C LYS A 144 33.51 11.10 15.72
N GLU A 145 32.50 10.24 15.80
CA GLU A 145 31.21 10.54 16.42
C GLU A 145 30.92 9.79 17.75
N GLU A 146 31.88 9.08 18.32
CA GLU A 146 31.73 8.35 19.62
C GLU A 146 31.32 9.27 20.81
N ILE A 147 30.92 10.52 20.58
CA ILE A 147 30.61 11.52 21.62
C ILE A 147 29.11 11.93 21.66
N ALA A 148 28.22 11.34 20.91
CA ALA A 148 26.79 11.64 21.04
C ALA A 148 25.94 10.37 21.06
N GLU A 149 25.41 10.02 22.22
CA GLU A 149 24.29 9.08 22.36
C GLU A 149 23.10 9.53 21.51
N LEU A 150 23.02 9.11 20.26
CA LEU A 150 21.91 9.37 19.37
C LEU A 150 20.90 8.24 19.46
N LYS A 151 19.80 8.49 20.17
CA LYS A 151 18.57 7.71 19.97
C LYS A 151 18.21 7.80 18.48
N VAL A 152 18.07 6.64 17.83
CA VAL A 152 17.58 6.57 16.44
C VAL A 152 16.20 7.23 16.40
N PRO A 153 15.99 8.27 15.57
CA PRO A 153 14.68 8.91 15.45
C PRO A 153 13.66 7.91 14.93
N GLU A 154 12.43 7.95 15.45
CA GLU A 154 11.32 7.14 14.95
C GLU A 154 10.89 7.53 13.53
N ASP A 155 11.29 8.73 13.07
CA ASP A 155 11.02 9.27 11.73
C ASP A 155 12.30 9.21 10.86
N PRO A 156 12.31 8.41 9.77
CA PRO A 156 13.44 8.32 8.84
C PRO A 156 13.84 9.66 8.19
N ASP A 157 12.89 10.61 8.06
CA ASP A 157 13.15 11.93 7.47
C ASP A 157 13.79 12.92 8.45
N GLU A 158 13.80 12.64 9.74
CA GLU A 158 14.51 13.47 10.72
C GLU A 158 16.03 13.42 10.52
N LEU A 159 16.51 12.29 9.98
CA LEU A 159 17.92 12.10 9.61
C LEU A 159 18.36 13.01 8.45
N THR A 160 17.47 13.29 7.51
CA THR A 160 17.76 14.17 6.36
C THR A 160 17.68 15.68 6.70
N ARG A 161 17.00 16.06 7.80
CA ARG A 161 16.81 17.47 8.21
C ARG A 161 17.97 18.04 9.01
N ARG A 162 18.78 17.21 9.65
CA ARG A 162 19.95 17.68 10.42
C ARG A 162 21.10 17.96 9.44
N LYS A 163 21.36 19.20 9.13
CA LYS A 163 22.59 19.63 8.46
C LYS A 163 23.78 19.12 9.30
N GLY A 164 24.52 18.15 8.79
CA GLY A 164 25.70 17.57 9.44
C GLY A 164 25.52 16.15 9.97
N VAL A 165 24.39 15.47 9.70
CA VAL A 165 24.27 14.04 10.05
C VAL A 165 25.05 13.21 9.04
N THR A 166 26.09 12.58 9.53
CA THR A 166 26.88 11.54 8.90
C THR A 166 25.96 10.44 8.37
N ARG A 167 26.21 10.02 7.12
CA ARG A 167 25.50 8.88 6.54
C ARG A 167 25.76 7.66 7.41
N LEU A 168 24.68 7.01 7.86
CA LEU A 168 24.80 5.70 8.49
C LEU A 168 25.57 4.75 7.56
N PRO A 169 26.42 3.87 8.13
CA PRO A 169 27.21 2.94 7.34
C PRO A 169 26.30 2.06 6.48
N ALA A 170 26.35 2.24 5.17
CA ALA A 170 25.49 1.53 4.24
C ALA A 170 26.17 0.24 3.78
N ARG A 171 25.43 -0.86 3.81
CA ARG A 171 25.85 -2.13 3.18
C ARG A 171 25.79 -1.99 1.67
N VAL A 172 26.71 -2.67 0.96
CA VAL A 172 26.84 -2.52 -0.49
C VAL A 172 26.19 -3.68 -1.23
N ILE A 173 25.39 -3.35 -2.24
CA ILE A 173 24.84 -4.32 -3.19
C ILE A 173 25.74 -4.31 -4.42
N ALA A 174 26.44 -5.41 -4.65
CA ALA A 174 27.36 -5.60 -5.76
C ALA A 174 27.07 -6.90 -6.52
N ILE A 175 27.28 -6.88 -7.84
CA ILE A 175 27.22 -8.08 -8.70
C ILE A 175 28.59 -8.77 -8.82
N GLY A 176 29.64 -8.20 -8.26
CA GLY A 176 30.99 -8.70 -8.36
C GLY A 176 31.72 -8.34 -9.66
N GLU A 177 32.81 -9.02 -9.95
CA GLU A 177 33.60 -8.79 -11.15
C GLU A 177 33.46 -9.94 -12.14
N ASN A 178 33.71 -9.64 -13.42
CA ASN A 178 33.75 -10.67 -14.45
C ASN A 178 34.77 -11.74 -14.14
N GLN A 179 34.38 -13.00 -14.25
CA GLN A 179 35.26 -14.14 -14.03
C GLN A 179 35.84 -14.64 -15.36
N THR A 180 37.14 -14.77 -15.41
CA THR A 180 37.84 -15.29 -16.59
C THR A 180 38.51 -16.61 -16.26
N ARG A 181 38.56 -17.53 -17.23
CA ARG A 181 39.29 -18.78 -17.13
C ARG A 181 40.15 -19.02 -18.37
N SER A 182 41.26 -19.71 -18.16
CA SER A 182 42.12 -20.14 -19.26
C SER A 182 41.65 -21.49 -19.81
N VAL A 183 41.27 -21.52 -21.08
CA VAL A 183 40.81 -22.73 -21.78
C VAL A 183 41.79 -23.07 -22.89
N LYS A 184 42.07 -24.35 -23.11
CA LYS A 184 42.86 -24.79 -24.25
C LYS A 184 41.94 -25.01 -25.46
N GLU A 185 42.05 -24.14 -26.45
CA GLU A 185 41.37 -24.24 -27.74
C GLU A 185 42.41 -24.45 -28.84
N ASN A 186 42.32 -25.54 -29.60
CA ASN A 186 43.24 -25.88 -30.68
C ASN A 186 44.74 -25.83 -30.29
N GLY A 187 45.07 -26.27 -29.06
CA GLY A 187 46.44 -26.28 -28.55
C GLY A 187 46.98 -24.93 -28.07
N LYS A 188 46.18 -23.87 -28.16
CA LYS A 188 46.52 -22.54 -27.62
C LYS A 188 45.73 -22.27 -26.34
N THR A 189 46.36 -21.64 -25.37
CA THR A 189 45.65 -21.16 -24.17
C THR A 189 44.92 -19.85 -24.52
N VAL A 190 43.60 -19.86 -24.42
CA VAL A 190 42.74 -18.69 -24.64
C VAL A 190 42.12 -18.35 -23.31
N THR A 191 42.08 -17.06 -22.96
CA THR A 191 41.34 -16.56 -21.79
C THR A 191 39.93 -16.26 -22.25
N GLU A 192 38.95 -17.00 -21.74
CA GLU A 192 37.54 -16.71 -21.98
C GLU A 192 36.90 -16.10 -20.72
N THR A 193 36.00 -15.17 -20.90
CA THR A 193 35.11 -14.73 -19.84
C THR A 193 34.03 -15.79 -19.67
N TRP A 194 34.21 -16.69 -18.68
CA TRP A 194 33.26 -17.77 -18.45
C TRP A 194 32.00 -17.26 -17.74
N TYR A 195 32.09 -16.07 -17.15
CA TYR A 195 30.97 -15.36 -16.59
C TYR A 195 31.07 -13.84 -16.79
N ASP A 196 30.04 -13.32 -17.37
CA ASP A 196 29.79 -11.89 -17.53
C ASP A 196 28.75 -11.46 -16.48
N MET A 197 29.16 -10.63 -15.53
CA MET A 197 28.32 -10.17 -14.44
C MET A 197 27.08 -9.37 -14.92
N SER A 198 27.15 -8.76 -16.12
CA SER A 198 26.00 -8.09 -16.72
C SER A 198 24.85 -9.05 -17.00
N ARG A 199 25.14 -10.35 -17.23
CA ARG A 199 24.13 -11.40 -17.41
C ARG A 199 23.26 -11.64 -16.19
N CYS A 200 23.65 -11.14 -15.01
CA CYS A 200 22.84 -11.16 -13.81
C CYS A 200 21.43 -10.61 -14.06
N PHE A 201 21.32 -9.50 -14.78
CA PHE A 201 20.04 -8.81 -15.04
C PHE A 201 19.33 -9.33 -16.28
N THR A 202 20.05 -9.79 -17.30
CA THR A 202 19.43 -10.37 -18.51
C THR A 202 18.86 -11.77 -18.25
N SER A 203 19.50 -12.56 -17.36
CA SER A 203 19.00 -13.89 -16.97
C SER A 203 17.78 -13.85 -16.04
N ASP A 204 17.71 -12.84 -15.18
CA ASP A 204 16.56 -12.59 -14.30
C ASP A 204 16.38 -11.08 -14.07
N PRO A 205 15.58 -10.40 -14.91
CA PRO A 205 15.39 -8.96 -14.80
C PRO A 205 14.74 -8.50 -13.48
N SER A 206 14.08 -9.39 -12.75
CA SER A 206 13.52 -9.06 -11.43
C SER A 206 14.58 -8.66 -10.42
N ARG A 207 15.83 -9.06 -10.64
CA ARG A 207 16.96 -8.67 -9.78
C ARG A 207 17.24 -7.16 -9.79
N ILE A 208 16.82 -6.44 -10.83
CA ILE A 208 16.89 -4.99 -10.83
C ILE A 208 16.04 -4.43 -9.69
N LEU A 209 14.79 -4.89 -9.58
CA LEU A 209 13.92 -4.49 -8.47
C LEU A 209 14.38 -5.09 -7.13
N GLN A 210 14.94 -6.29 -7.15
CA GLN A 210 15.48 -6.91 -5.94
C GLN A 210 16.61 -6.06 -5.32
N ALA A 211 17.50 -5.45 -6.13
CA ALA A 211 18.50 -4.51 -5.63
C ALA A 211 17.86 -3.29 -4.96
N ILE A 212 16.86 -2.70 -5.61
CA ILE A 212 16.11 -1.55 -5.08
C ILE A 212 15.35 -1.95 -3.79
N ARG A 213 14.78 -3.15 -3.76
CA ARG A 213 14.11 -3.69 -2.58
C ARG A 213 15.03 -3.78 -1.37
N TYR A 214 16.24 -4.29 -1.51
CA TYR A 214 17.19 -4.35 -0.40
C TYR A 214 17.49 -2.95 0.16
N CYS A 215 17.59 -1.94 -0.72
CA CYS A 215 17.72 -0.55 -0.29
C CYS A 215 16.48 -0.03 0.43
N SER A 216 15.28 -0.53 0.09
CA SER A 216 14.02 -0.14 0.74
C SER A 216 13.81 -0.83 2.08
N GLU A 217 14.20 -2.09 2.22
CA GLU A 217 14.05 -2.87 3.44
C GLU A 217 15.14 -2.57 4.48
N GLY A 218 16.35 -2.22 4.02
CA GLY A 218 17.52 -2.02 4.88
C GLY A 218 18.41 -0.85 4.47
N GLU A 219 19.50 -0.70 5.19
CA GLU A 219 20.52 0.34 4.95
C GLU A 219 21.53 -0.16 3.91
N TYR A 220 21.04 -0.37 2.68
CA TYR A 220 21.88 -0.78 1.56
C TYR A 220 22.02 0.35 0.55
N VAL A 221 23.15 0.37 -0.15
CA VAL A 221 23.41 1.19 -1.35
C VAL A 221 23.81 0.28 -2.49
N ILE A 222 23.42 0.63 -3.70
CA ILE A 222 23.84 -0.08 -4.91
C ILE A 222 25.19 0.51 -5.33
N GLU A 223 26.21 -0.36 -5.47
CA GLU A 223 27.51 0.00 -6.00
C GLU A 223 27.39 0.69 -7.37
N ASP A 224 28.24 1.66 -7.68
CA ASP A 224 28.16 2.44 -8.91
C ASP A 224 28.23 1.57 -10.17
N LYS A 225 29.16 0.61 -10.22
CA LYS A 225 29.27 -0.35 -11.35
C LYS A 225 28.01 -1.19 -11.51
N THR A 226 27.44 -1.64 -10.38
CA THR A 226 26.17 -2.40 -10.36
C THR A 226 25.00 -1.53 -10.84
N ARG A 227 24.95 -0.26 -10.41
CA ARG A 227 23.93 0.70 -10.85
C ARG A 227 24.01 0.98 -12.36
N ASP A 228 25.23 1.13 -12.89
CA ASP A 228 25.42 1.31 -14.32
C ASP A 228 25.02 0.07 -15.12
N ALA A 229 25.32 -1.13 -14.61
CA ALA A 229 24.84 -2.38 -15.20
C ALA A 229 23.30 -2.50 -15.14
N ILE A 230 22.66 -2.08 -14.06
CA ILE A 230 21.20 -2.00 -13.96
C ILE A 230 20.65 -1.08 -15.05
N ARG A 231 21.16 0.15 -15.15
CA ARG A 231 20.71 1.14 -16.16
C ARG A 231 20.86 0.63 -17.60
N ALA A 232 21.94 -0.10 -17.87
CA ALA A 232 22.16 -0.70 -19.20
C ALA A 232 21.16 -1.82 -19.52
N ASN A 233 20.49 -2.40 -18.52
CA ASN A 233 19.61 -3.56 -18.67
C ASN A 233 18.13 -3.30 -18.29
N VAL A 234 17.72 -2.05 -18.05
CA VAL A 234 16.31 -1.72 -17.67
C VAL A 234 15.30 -2.15 -18.73
N SER A 235 15.67 -2.21 -20.02
CA SER A 235 14.80 -2.71 -21.08
C SER A 235 14.40 -4.17 -20.90
N CYS A 236 15.15 -4.94 -20.10
CA CYS A 236 14.84 -6.34 -19.81
C CYS A 236 13.55 -6.52 -18.98
N PHE A 237 12.99 -5.46 -18.38
CA PHE A 237 11.67 -5.52 -17.72
C PHE A 237 10.55 -5.97 -18.66
N GLU A 238 10.70 -5.76 -19.97
CA GLU A 238 9.74 -6.19 -20.99
C GLU A 238 9.57 -7.72 -20.99
N TYR A 239 10.67 -8.45 -20.72
CA TYR A 239 10.71 -9.92 -20.77
C TYR A 239 10.61 -10.56 -19.38
N ALA A 240 10.49 -9.75 -18.32
CA ALA A 240 10.43 -10.25 -16.96
C ALA A 240 9.08 -10.91 -16.64
N GLU A 241 9.12 -11.91 -15.78
CA GLU A 241 7.93 -12.53 -15.20
C GLU A 241 7.17 -11.50 -14.34
N LYS A 242 5.95 -11.14 -14.73
CA LYS A 242 5.18 -10.06 -14.08
C LYS A 242 4.91 -10.34 -12.60
N GLY A 243 4.63 -11.59 -12.23
CA GLY A 243 4.45 -11.98 -10.82
C GLY A 243 5.67 -11.70 -9.95
N LYS A 244 6.88 -11.93 -10.49
CA LYS A 244 8.11 -11.57 -9.77
C LYS A 244 8.27 -10.06 -9.63
N LEU A 245 8.01 -9.29 -10.70
CA LEU A 245 8.09 -7.83 -10.66
C LEU A 245 7.09 -7.26 -9.65
N PHE A 246 5.86 -7.78 -9.64
CA PHE A 246 4.84 -7.39 -8.65
C PHE A 246 5.30 -7.66 -7.22
N ASN A 247 5.86 -8.86 -6.95
CA ASN A 247 6.34 -9.23 -5.62
C ASN A 247 7.48 -8.30 -5.15
N GLU A 248 8.47 -8.03 -6.01
CA GLU A 248 9.56 -7.13 -5.67
C GLU A 248 9.07 -5.68 -5.46
N LEU A 249 8.19 -5.16 -6.35
CA LEU A 249 7.61 -3.84 -6.21
C LEU A 249 6.77 -3.71 -4.92
N SER A 250 6.00 -4.75 -4.58
CA SER A 250 5.23 -4.80 -3.33
C SER A 250 6.14 -4.68 -2.11
N ARG A 251 7.26 -5.38 -2.10
CA ARG A 251 8.24 -5.30 -1.02
C ARG A 251 8.96 -3.94 -0.99
N ILE A 252 9.20 -3.31 -2.15
CA ILE A 252 9.77 -1.97 -2.22
C ILE A 252 8.84 -0.95 -1.54
N VAL A 253 7.57 -0.93 -1.88
CA VAL A 253 6.62 0.04 -1.30
C VAL A 253 6.36 -0.21 0.19
N MET A 254 6.48 -1.47 0.64
CA MET A 254 6.34 -1.85 2.04
C MET A 254 7.59 -1.61 2.88
N GLY A 255 8.73 -1.36 2.26
CA GLY A 255 10.00 -1.17 2.94
C GLY A 255 10.04 0.08 3.83
N LYS A 256 10.88 0.03 4.86
CA LYS A 256 11.09 1.14 5.82
C LYS A 256 11.57 2.43 5.12
N TYR A 257 12.40 2.28 4.07
CA TYR A 257 13.01 3.39 3.33
C TYR A 257 12.36 3.61 1.96
N ALA A 258 11.10 3.21 1.79
CA ALA A 258 10.39 3.27 0.51
C ALA A 258 10.42 4.67 -0.12
N ALA A 259 10.13 5.75 0.64
CA ALA A 259 10.14 7.12 0.13
C ALA A 259 11.47 7.49 -0.52
N ARG A 260 12.57 7.30 0.21
CA ARG A 260 13.92 7.59 -0.27
C ARG A 260 14.26 6.80 -1.55
N VAL A 261 13.91 5.53 -1.55
CA VAL A 261 14.27 4.60 -2.63
C VAL A 261 13.47 4.88 -3.90
N LEU A 262 12.18 5.17 -3.77
CA LEU A 262 11.32 5.55 -4.89
C LEU A 262 11.82 6.85 -5.55
N GLU A 263 12.24 7.83 -4.76
CA GLU A 263 12.80 9.08 -5.25
C GLU A 263 14.19 8.85 -5.89
N GLN A 264 15.10 8.17 -5.20
CA GLN A 264 16.48 7.97 -5.62
C GLN A 264 16.62 7.14 -6.91
N TYR A 265 15.75 6.15 -7.11
CA TYR A 265 15.80 5.23 -8.26
C TYR A 265 14.66 5.45 -9.26
N SER A 266 14.09 6.64 -9.28
CA SER A 266 13.03 7.03 -10.22
C SER A 266 13.45 6.88 -11.69
N ASP A 267 14.73 7.12 -11.99
CA ASP A 267 15.33 6.94 -13.32
C ASP A 267 15.29 5.48 -13.83
N ILE A 268 15.23 4.51 -12.90
CA ILE A 268 15.08 3.08 -13.19
C ILE A 268 13.60 2.70 -13.17
N LEU A 269 12.86 3.13 -12.15
CA LEU A 269 11.46 2.76 -11.95
C LEU A 269 10.54 3.25 -13.07
N LYS A 270 10.84 4.36 -13.74
CA LYS A 270 10.08 4.86 -14.88
C LYS A 270 10.06 3.89 -16.10
N PHE A 271 11.00 2.94 -16.19
CA PHE A 271 10.94 1.90 -17.23
C PHE A 271 9.93 0.79 -16.88
N LEU A 272 9.63 0.60 -15.61
CA LEU A 272 8.58 -0.31 -15.13
C LEU A 272 7.21 0.37 -15.11
N ILE A 273 7.17 1.61 -14.66
CA ILE A 273 5.97 2.45 -14.52
C ILE A 273 6.22 3.78 -15.25
N PRO A 274 6.10 3.82 -16.60
CA PRO A 274 6.36 5.05 -17.36
C PRO A 274 5.49 6.24 -16.95
N GLU A 275 4.36 5.96 -16.32
CA GLU A 275 3.40 6.97 -15.86
C GLU A 275 3.94 7.87 -14.73
N ILE A 276 5.05 7.50 -14.10
CA ILE A 276 5.70 8.38 -13.09
C ILE A 276 6.53 9.50 -13.74
N GLU A 277 7.01 9.30 -14.99
CA GLU A 277 7.92 10.26 -15.63
C GLU A 277 7.35 11.67 -15.74
N PRO A 278 6.07 11.89 -16.12
CA PRO A 278 5.48 13.23 -16.12
C PRO A 278 5.38 13.91 -14.76
N CYS A 279 5.47 13.13 -13.66
CA CYS A 279 5.37 13.64 -12.30
C CYS A 279 6.71 14.14 -11.76
N ILE A 280 7.83 13.63 -12.32
CA ILE A 280 9.19 13.95 -11.85
C ILE A 280 9.52 15.41 -12.19
N GLY A 281 9.78 16.21 -11.15
CA GLY A 281 10.05 17.64 -11.30
C GLY A 281 8.84 18.49 -11.72
N PHE A 282 7.62 17.95 -11.65
CA PHE A 282 6.41 18.70 -12.01
C PHE A 282 6.01 19.64 -10.87
N ASP A 283 6.18 20.94 -11.08
CA ASP A 283 5.78 21.99 -10.12
C ASP A 283 4.26 22.05 -9.98
N GLN A 284 3.77 21.96 -8.76
CA GLN A 284 2.33 22.03 -8.45
C GLN A 284 1.77 23.45 -8.45
N HIS A 285 2.61 24.49 -8.51
CA HIS A 285 2.20 25.90 -8.45
C HIS A 285 1.25 26.18 -7.28
N SER A 286 1.51 25.59 -6.11
CA SER A 286 0.63 25.63 -4.94
C SER A 286 1.38 26.08 -3.69
N VAL A 287 0.78 27.01 -2.93
CA VAL A 287 1.27 27.41 -1.61
C VAL A 287 1.08 26.33 -0.54
N HIS A 288 0.35 25.27 -0.88
CA HIS A 288 0.06 24.15 0.02
C HIS A 288 1.03 22.99 -0.15
N HIS A 289 1.91 23.02 -1.16
CA HIS A 289 2.87 21.97 -1.46
C HIS A 289 4.28 22.56 -1.57
N ASP A 290 5.21 21.99 -0.83
CA ASP A 290 6.63 22.38 -0.85
C ASP A 290 7.44 21.54 -1.85
N PHE A 291 6.84 20.50 -2.44
CA PHE A 291 7.49 19.51 -3.29
C PHE A 291 6.84 19.41 -4.67
N ASP A 292 7.61 18.95 -5.66
CA ASP A 292 7.05 18.49 -6.94
C ASP A 292 6.15 17.25 -6.74
N VAL A 293 5.38 16.89 -7.80
CA VAL A 293 4.40 15.81 -7.70
C VAL A 293 5.06 14.48 -7.33
N TRP A 294 6.22 14.15 -7.93
CA TRP A 294 6.85 12.85 -7.65
C TRP A 294 7.43 12.75 -6.24
N THR A 295 8.15 13.78 -5.79
CA THR A 295 8.67 13.85 -4.42
C THR A 295 7.54 13.78 -3.39
N HIS A 296 6.41 14.47 -3.65
CA HIS A 296 5.20 14.36 -2.83
C HIS A 296 4.65 12.93 -2.78
N ILE A 297 4.52 12.25 -3.93
CA ILE A 297 4.09 10.84 -4.01
C ILE A 297 5.02 9.94 -3.18
N CYS A 298 6.34 10.07 -3.35
CA CYS A 298 7.31 9.26 -2.61
C CYS A 298 7.17 9.43 -1.10
N LYS A 299 7.03 10.68 -0.64
CA LYS A 299 6.81 11.00 0.78
C LYS A 299 5.48 10.44 1.29
N SER A 300 4.40 10.55 0.51
CA SER A 300 3.09 9.98 0.85
C SER A 300 3.19 8.47 1.06
N VAL A 301 3.91 7.73 0.20
CA VAL A 301 4.21 6.30 0.41
C VAL A 301 4.97 6.08 1.71
N GLY A 302 5.97 6.90 2.03
CA GLY A 302 6.77 6.77 3.25
C GLY A 302 5.95 6.98 4.53
N TYR A 303 5.02 7.94 4.52
CA TYR A 303 4.15 8.25 5.67
C TYR A 303 2.94 7.31 5.80
N ALA A 304 2.59 6.57 4.74
CA ALA A 304 1.49 5.63 4.77
C ALA A 304 1.76 4.46 5.71
N VAL A 305 0.72 3.98 6.38
CA VAL A 305 0.81 2.74 7.17
C VAL A 305 1.30 1.58 6.31
N PRO A 306 2.02 0.60 6.88
CA PRO A 306 2.56 -0.54 6.13
C PRO A 306 1.46 -1.57 5.78
N GLU A 307 0.45 -1.11 5.05
CA GLU A 307 -0.61 -1.91 4.45
C GLU A 307 -0.53 -1.78 2.94
N LEU A 308 -0.46 -2.91 2.25
CA LEU A 308 -0.16 -2.95 0.81
C LEU A 308 -1.12 -2.10 -0.04
N PRO A 309 -2.47 -2.17 0.15
CA PRO A 309 -3.38 -1.34 -0.63
C PRO A 309 -3.20 0.17 -0.36
N VAL A 310 -2.93 0.57 0.89
CA VAL A 310 -2.70 1.98 1.25
C VAL A 310 -1.39 2.49 0.62
N ARG A 311 -0.29 1.70 0.70
CA ARG A 311 1.00 2.06 0.11
C ARG A 311 0.92 2.20 -1.42
N PHE A 312 0.25 1.28 -2.10
CA PHE A 312 0.03 1.40 -3.55
C PHE A 312 -0.94 2.52 -3.91
N ALA A 313 -1.98 2.74 -3.11
CA ALA A 313 -2.85 3.89 -3.33
C ALA A 313 -2.05 5.20 -3.27
N MET A 314 -1.16 5.35 -2.29
CA MET A 314 -0.30 6.53 -2.18
C MET A 314 0.74 6.61 -3.31
N LEU A 315 1.20 5.49 -3.87
CA LEU A 315 2.07 5.51 -5.04
C LEU A 315 1.34 6.04 -6.30
N PHE A 316 0.03 5.84 -6.39
CA PHE A 316 -0.73 6.13 -7.61
C PHE A 316 -1.67 7.34 -7.50
N HIS A 317 -1.94 7.86 -6.28
CA HIS A 317 -3.01 8.85 -6.03
C HIS A 317 -2.92 10.10 -6.92
N ASP A 318 -1.73 10.61 -7.10
CA ASP A 318 -1.45 11.88 -7.76
C ASP A 318 -0.88 11.74 -9.18
N LEU A 319 -0.80 10.54 -9.74
CA LEU A 319 -0.32 10.33 -11.12
C LEU A 319 -1.18 11.05 -12.16
N GLY A 320 -2.41 11.41 -11.82
CA GLY A 320 -3.30 12.17 -12.68
C GLY A 320 -3.06 13.68 -12.70
N LYS A 321 -2.28 14.25 -11.77
CA LYS A 321 -2.08 15.69 -11.65
C LYS A 321 -1.49 16.35 -12.90
N PRO A 322 -0.44 15.83 -13.54
CA PRO A 322 0.11 16.44 -14.75
C PRO A 322 -0.93 16.59 -15.87
N ASP A 323 -1.82 15.60 -16.05
CA ASP A 323 -2.86 15.61 -17.09
C ASP A 323 -4.02 16.58 -16.77
N CYS A 324 -4.22 16.91 -15.50
CA CYS A 324 -5.35 17.72 -15.01
C CYS A 324 -4.95 19.15 -14.62
N CYS A 325 -3.69 19.53 -14.82
CA CYS A 325 -3.18 20.83 -14.40
C CYS A 325 -3.80 21.98 -15.19
N ALA A 326 -4.37 22.93 -14.46
CA ALA A 326 -4.80 24.23 -15.00
C ALA A 326 -4.25 25.35 -14.11
N ILE A 327 -3.57 26.33 -14.71
CA ILE A 327 -3.00 27.46 -13.96
C ILE A 327 -3.95 28.65 -14.07
N ASP A 328 -4.34 29.23 -12.92
CA ASP A 328 -5.22 30.40 -12.87
C ASP A 328 -4.46 31.71 -13.20
N SER A 329 -5.20 32.82 -13.31
CA SER A 329 -4.63 34.14 -13.61
C SER A 329 -3.67 34.68 -12.52
N ARG A 330 -3.62 34.03 -11.36
CA ARG A 330 -2.71 34.35 -10.26
C ARG A 330 -1.49 33.41 -10.20
N GLY A 331 -1.35 32.53 -11.22
CA GLY A 331 -0.27 31.56 -11.29
C GLY A 331 -0.43 30.34 -10.38
N ARG A 332 -1.65 30.06 -9.87
CA ARG A 332 -1.89 28.91 -8.98
C ARG A 332 -2.39 27.70 -9.77
N GLY A 333 -1.85 26.55 -9.46
CA GLY A 333 -2.24 25.27 -10.03
C GLY A 333 -3.55 24.74 -9.43
N HIS A 334 -4.39 24.18 -10.31
CA HIS A 334 -5.64 23.47 -9.98
C HIS A 334 -5.68 22.13 -10.70
N PHE A 335 -6.07 21.07 -10.00
CA PHE A 335 -5.98 19.68 -10.50
C PHE A 335 -7.35 18.98 -10.48
N LYS A 336 -8.41 19.68 -10.91
CA LYS A 336 -9.77 19.14 -10.87
C LYS A 336 -9.88 17.82 -11.64
N GLY A 337 -10.34 16.76 -10.95
CA GLY A 337 -10.54 15.43 -11.53
C GLY A 337 -9.28 14.56 -11.58
N HIS A 338 -8.19 14.97 -10.89
CA HIS A 338 -6.96 14.18 -10.85
C HIS A 338 -7.16 12.80 -10.19
N GLY A 339 -8.04 12.66 -9.21
CA GLY A 339 -8.36 11.38 -8.58
C GLY A 339 -8.99 10.38 -9.57
N GLU A 340 -9.96 10.80 -10.39
CA GLU A 340 -10.52 9.97 -11.46
C GLU A 340 -9.47 9.63 -12.53
N ARG A 341 -8.65 10.62 -12.92
CA ARG A 341 -7.58 10.41 -13.89
C ARG A 341 -6.51 9.47 -13.32
N GLY A 342 -6.13 9.65 -12.06
CA GLY A 342 -5.19 8.80 -11.32
C GLY A 342 -5.68 7.35 -11.24
N ARG A 343 -6.97 7.14 -10.93
CA ARG A 343 -7.60 5.82 -10.93
C ARG A 343 -7.43 5.10 -12.28
N LEU A 344 -7.74 5.77 -13.39
CA LEU A 344 -7.60 5.19 -14.73
C LEU A 344 -6.14 4.85 -15.06
N ILE A 345 -5.19 5.66 -14.63
CA ILE A 345 -3.76 5.41 -14.77
C ILE A 345 -3.36 4.19 -13.93
N ALA A 346 -3.76 4.15 -12.65
CA ALA A 346 -3.47 3.05 -11.74
C ALA A 346 -4.02 1.71 -12.27
N GLU A 347 -5.27 1.66 -12.75
CA GLU A 347 -5.87 0.46 -13.34
C GLU A 347 -5.08 -0.06 -14.55
N ARG A 348 -4.55 0.84 -15.39
CA ARG A 348 -3.70 0.48 -16.53
C ARG A 348 -2.37 -0.11 -16.09
N ILE A 349 -1.72 0.49 -15.08
CA ILE A 349 -0.48 -0.01 -14.49
C ILE A 349 -0.70 -1.40 -13.88
N MET A 350 -1.70 -1.55 -13.02
CA MET A 350 -2.00 -2.79 -12.32
C MET A 350 -2.35 -3.93 -13.29
N ARG A 351 -3.12 -3.64 -14.35
CA ARG A 351 -3.42 -4.61 -15.42
C ARG A 351 -2.15 -5.03 -16.16
N ARG A 352 -1.27 -4.09 -16.53
CA ARG A 352 -0.01 -4.36 -17.24
C ARG A 352 0.96 -5.18 -16.37
N GLN A 353 0.96 -4.98 -15.07
CA GLN A 353 1.82 -5.66 -14.11
C GLN A 353 1.15 -6.88 -13.44
N GLU A 354 -0.04 -7.28 -13.90
CA GLU A 354 -0.77 -8.45 -13.44
C GLU A 354 -1.03 -8.48 -11.93
N PHE A 355 -1.43 -7.34 -11.36
CA PHE A 355 -1.82 -7.27 -9.94
C PHE A 355 -3.04 -8.17 -9.67
N PRO A 356 -3.16 -8.77 -8.46
CA PRO A 356 -4.36 -9.50 -8.06
C PRO A 356 -5.62 -8.63 -8.15
N ALA A 357 -6.72 -9.20 -8.68
CA ALA A 357 -7.94 -8.44 -8.98
C ALA A 357 -8.52 -7.73 -7.75
N ALA A 358 -8.66 -8.43 -6.63
CA ALA A 358 -9.18 -7.85 -5.39
C ALA A 358 -8.33 -6.68 -4.88
N LEU A 359 -7.00 -6.80 -4.95
CA LEU A 359 -6.09 -5.72 -4.58
C LEU A 359 -6.22 -4.53 -5.53
N SER A 360 -6.39 -4.79 -6.83
CA SER A 360 -6.57 -3.74 -7.84
C SER A 360 -7.85 -2.94 -7.65
N GLU A 361 -8.95 -3.60 -7.29
CA GLU A 361 -10.24 -2.95 -6.98
C GLU A 361 -10.09 -2.03 -5.76
N GLU A 362 -9.48 -2.51 -4.71
CA GLU A 362 -9.27 -1.76 -3.48
C GLU A 362 -8.36 -0.54 -3.69
N ILE A 363 -7.22 -0.71 -4.38
CA ILE A 363 -6.33 0.39 -4.72
C ILE A 363 -7.04 1.43 -5.59
N SER A 364 -7.78 0.99 -6.63
CA SER A 364 -8.52 1.89 -7.53
C SER A 364 -9.55 2.73 -6.76
N TRP A 365 -10.23 2.12 -5.81
CA TRP A 365 -11.18 2.79 -4.94
C TRP A 365 -10.49 3.85 -4.06
N LEU A 366 -9.39 3.49 -3.39
CA LEU A 366 -8.62 4.41 -2.56
C LEU A 366 -8.06 5.58 -3.36
N VAL A 367 -7.51 5.32 -4.56
CA VAL A 367 -7.00 6.37 -5.45
C VAL A 367 -8.11 7.32 -5.90
N PHE A 368 -9.32 6.81 -6.18
CA PHE A 368 -10.45 7.65 -6.59
C PHE A 368 -10.94 8.57 -5.46
N TYR A 369 -10.93 8.08 -4.23
CA TYR A 369 -11.50 8.79 -3.07
C TYR A 369 -10.46 9.48 -2.19
N HIS A 370 -9.17 9.46 -2.53
CA HIS A 370 -8.09 9.94 -1.66
C HIS A 370 -8.19 11.42 -1.27
N ASP A 371 -8.85 12.26 -2.07
CA ASP A 371 -9.10 13.68 -1.81
C ASP A 371 -10.52 13.97 -1.26
N LYS A 372 -11.24 12.92 -0.80
CA LYS A 372 -12.56 13.06 -0.21
C LYS A 372 -12.46 13.68 1.18
N GLU A 373 -13.14 14.79 1.37
CA GLU A 373 -13.16 15.48 2.66
C GLU A 373 -13.65 14.56 3.81
N ILE A 374 -12.81 14.40 4.83
CA ILE A 374 -13.15 13.71 6.06
C ILE A 374 -13.73 14.72 7.04
N PRO A 375 -15.00 14.54 7.48
CA PRO A 375 -15.70 15.51 8.31
C PRO A 375 -15.14 15.57 9.74
N GLU A 376 -15.19 16.77 10.34
CA GLU A 376 -14.83 16.98 11.75
C GLU A 376 -15.95 16.57 12.71
N SER A 377 -17.21 16.72 12.27
CA SER A 377 -18.38 16.37 13.06
C SER A 377 -18.47 14.87 13.27
N ARG A 378 -18.61 14.43 14.55
CA ARG A 378 -18.79 13.01 14.90
C ARG A 378 -20.03 12.41 14.24
N ALA A 379 -21.12 13.18 14.11
CA ALA A 379 -22.34 12.74 13.45
C ALA A 379 -22.13 12.51 11.95
N ASP A 380 -21.41 13.41 11.26
CA ASP A 380 -21.11 13.25 9.83
C ASP A 380 -20.09 12.13 9.60
N LEU A 381 -19.14 11.94 10.52
CA LEU A 381 -18.21 10.80 10.47
C LEU A 381 -18.99 9.47 10.59
N LYS A 382 -20.01 9.38 11.43
CA LYS A 382 -20.89 8.21 11.52
C LYS A 382 -21.69 7.99 10.24
N ARG A 383 -22.19 9.05 9.60
CA ARG A 383 -22.85 8.95 8.28
C ARG A 383 -21.88 8.43 7.21
N LEU A 384 -20.64 8.91 7.24
CA LEU A 384 -19.61 8.44 6.33
C LEU A 384 -19.23 6.98 6.61
N LEU A 385 -19.19 6.58 7.90
CA LEU A 385 -18.98 5.20 8.33
C LEU A 385 -20.11 4.26 7.84
N ASP A 386 -21.36 4.70 7.93
CA ASP A 386 -22.51 3.93 7.39
C ASP A 386 -22.43 3.75 5.87
N ALA A 387 -21.99 4.80 5.16
CA ALA A 387 -21.91 4.80 3.70
C ALA A 387 -20.75 3.96 3.15
N LEU A 388 -19.58 3.99 3.79
CA LEU A 388 -18.34 3.36 3.28
C LEU A 388 -18.02 2.03 3.97
N GLY A 389 -18.48 1.83 5.20
CA GLY A 389 -18.02 0.75 6.06
C GLY A 389 -16.74 1.09 6.83
N ALA A 390 -16.49 0.32 7.88
CA ALA A 390 -15.42 0.62 8.85
C ALA A 390 -14.02 0.52 8.25
N GLU A 391 -13.79 -0.52 7.46
CA GLU A 391 -12.45 -0.82 6.92
C GLU A 391 -12.05 0.17 5.82
N ASP A 392 -12.97 0.47 4.90
CA ASP A 392 -12.72 1.41 3.81
C ASP A 392 -12.51 2.84 4.33
N LEU A 393 -13.36 3.26 5.30
CA LEU A 393 -13.19 4.58 5.94
C LEU A 393 -11.87 4.68 6.71
N ARG A 394 -11.47 3.62 7.43
CA ARG A 394 -10.19 3.57 8.13
C ARG A 394 -9.01 3.76 7.17
N LYS A 395 -8.99 3.00 6.06
CA LYS A 395 -7.93 3.10 5.05
C LYS A 395 -7.92 4.45 4.37
N LEU A 396 -9.10 5.01 4.06
CA LEU A 396 -9.22 6.33 3.46
C LEU A 396 -8.63 7.42 4.37
N ILE A 397 -8.95 7.41 5.67
CA ILE A 397 -8.36 8.35 6.64
C ILE A 397 -6.84 8.17 6.72
N GLN A 398 -6.32 6.95 6.62
CA GLN A 398 -4.87 6.70 6.60
C GLN A 398 -4.19 7.26 5.33
N CYS A 399 -4.84 7.13 4.18
CA CYS A 399 -4.38 7.76 2.94
C CYS A 399 -4.31 9.28 3.08
N GLU A 400 -5.38 9.91 3.58
CA GLU A 400 -5.45 11.35 3.80
C GLU A 400 -4.39 11.88 4.79
N ILE A 401 -4.12 11.13 5.88
CA ILE A 401 -3.05 11.47 6.82
C ILE A 401 -1.69 11.43 6.12
N ALA A 402 -1.43 10.38 5.32
CA ALA A 402 -0.17 10.23 4.61
C ALA A 402 0.04 11.32 3.57
N ASP A 403 -0.98 11.62 2.77
CA ASP A 403 -1.00 12.70 1.78
C ASP A 403 -0.77 14.07 2.44
N SER A 404 -1.51 14.38 3.52
CA SER A 404 -1.39 15.66 4.22
C SER A 404 -0.02 15.86 4.85
N ARG A 405 0.60 14.80 5.40
CA ARG A 405 1.98 14.84 5.92
C ARG A 405 3.02 15.08 4.84
N ALA A 406 2.76 14.65 3.63
CA ALA A 406 3.69 14.77 2.50
C ALA A 406 3.63 16.12 1.79
N LYS A 407 2.66 16.98 2.08
CA LYS A 407 2.48 18.28 1.40
C LYS A 407 3.57 19.28 1.74
N LYS A 408 4.04 19.28 2.98
CA LYS A 408 4.96 20.31 3.51
C LYS A 408 6.14 19.70 4.26
N LEU A 409 7.16 20.54 4.49
CA LEU A 409 8.28 20.21 5.38
C LEU A 409 7.80 20.01 6.83
N ASP A 410 6.82 20.81 7.29
CA ASP A 410 6.14 20.55 8.57
C ASP A 410 5.08 19.47 8.38
N THR A 411 5.32 18.30 8.96
CA THR A 411 4.47 17.12 8.85
C THR A 411 3.33 17.07 9.85
N GLU A 412 3.30 18.01 10.85
CA GLU A 412 2.30 18.05 11.92
C GLU A 412 1.36 19.24 11.78
N THR A 413 0.87 19.47 10.57
CA THR A 413 -0.07 20.54 10.24
C THR A 413 -1.42 20.39 10.95
N PRO A 414 -2.21 21.48 11.07
CA PRO A 414 -3.57 21.40 11.61
C PRO A 414 -4.45 20.35 10.90
N ASP A 415 -4.29 20.18 9.58
CA ASP A 415 -5.02 19.15 8.82
C ASP A 415 -4.65 17.73 9.27
N VAL A 416 -3.38 17.44 9.50
CA VAL A 416 -2.93 16.15 10.02
C VAL A 416 -3.50 15.90 11.42
N GLN A 417 -3.50 16.92 12.29
CA GLN A 417 -4.08 16.80 13.64
C GLN A 417 -5.59 16.52 13.57
N ARG A 418 -6.32 17.20 12.68
CA ARG A 418 -7.74 16.99 12.43
C ARG A 418 -8.03 15.56 11.96
N LEU A 419 -7.27 15.06 11.00
CA LEU A 419 -7.42 13.70 10.46
C LEU A 419 -7.11 12.63 11.51
N ARG A 420 -6.09 12.84 12.35
CA ARG A 420 -5.80 11.96 13.49
C ARG A 420 -6.93 11.94 14.52
N ALA A 421 -7.54 13.10 14.79
CA ALA A 421 -8.71 13.18 15.65
C ALA A 421 -9.90 12.41 15.06
N ALA A 422 -10.14 12.50 13.74
CA ALA A 422 -11.16 11.71 13.05
C ALA A 422 -10.87 10.19 13.13
N ALA A 423 -9.61 9.76 12.97
CA ALA A 423 -9.20 8.37 13.13
C ALA A 423 -9.44 7.86 14.56
N ALA A 424 -9.14 8.67 15.57
CA ALA A 424 -9.40 8.34 16.98
C ALA A 424 -10.90 8.25 17.26
N ALA A 425 -11.69 9.20 16.75
CA ALA A 425 -13.15 9.19 16.87
C ALA A 425 -13.78 7.96 16.20
N LEU A 426 -13.31 7.58 15.01
CA LEU A 426 -13.77 6.36 14.33
C LEU A 426 -13.52 5.12 15.19
N ARG A 427 -12.32 4.97 15.74
CA ARG A 427 -11.97 3.86 16.63
C ARG A 427 -12.90 3.83 17.84
N GLU A 428 -13.09 4.97 18.49
CA GLU A 428 -13.96 5.07 19.68
C GLU A 428 -15.42 4.71 19.35
N ILE A 429 -15.97 5.16 18.21
CA ILE A 429 -17.31 4.81 17.73
C ILE A 429 -17.48 3.29 17.60
N LEU A 430 -16.48 2.63 17.02
CA LEU A 430 -16.49 1.18 16.82
C LEU A 430 -16.32 0.41 18.14
N ASP A 431 -15.38 0.83 19.00
CA ASP A 431 -15.07 0.17 20.27
C ASP A 431 -16.22 0.29 21.27
N THR A 432 -16.92 1.43 21.31
CA THR A 432 -18.07 1.67 22.20
C THR A 432 -19.39 1.15 21.63
N GLY A 433 -19.42 0.73 20.36
CA GLY A 433 -20.64 0.27 19.68
C GLY A 433 -21.70 1.35 19.54
N GLU A 434 -21.29 2.62 19.34
CA GLU A 434 -22.23 3.69 19.07
C GLU A 434 -23.06 3.42 17.81
N CYS A 435 -24.32 3.86 17.86
CA CYS A 435 -25.21 3.77 16.71
C CYS A 435 -24.70 4.68 15.58
N TYR A 436 -24.40 4.10 14.43
CA TYR A 436 -24.03 4.81 13.19
C TYR A 436 -24.86 4.39 11.99
N ASN A 437 -25.70 3.35 12.14
CA ASN A 437 -26.61 2.88 11.11
C ASN A 437 -28.04 2.86 11.66
N ILE A 438 -29.00 3.24 10.84
CA ILE A 438 -30.41 3.33 11.22
C ILE A 438 -30.99 2.00 11.73
N ARG A 439 -30.43 0.85 11.29
CA ARG A 439 -30.83 -0.49 11.74
C ARG A 439 -30.40 -0.80 13.18
N GLN A 440 -29.49 0.01 13.75
CA GLN A 440 -29.02 -0.11 15.12
C GLN A 440 -29.84 0.72 16.11
N LEU A 441 -30.85 1.48 15.64
CA LEU A 441 -31.79 2.18 16.53
C LEU A 441 -32.54 1.19 17.42
N ALA A 442 -32.71 1.55 18.70
CA ALA A 442 -33.45 0.75 19.66
C ALA A 442 -34.98 0.72 19.41
N ILE A 443 -35.45 1.33 18.35
CA ILE A 443 -36.84 1.39 17.89
C ILE A 443 -36.90 1.24 16.38
N THR A 444 -37.98 0.64 15.89
CA THR A 444 -38.21 0.40 14.45
C THR A 444 -39.42 1.17 13.93
N GLN A 445 -39.50 1.38 12.60
CA GLN A 445 -40.69 1.94 11.94
C GLN A 445 -41.94 1.15 12.27
N ARG A 446 -41.86 -0.17 12.31
CA ARG A 446 -42.98 -1.07 12.65
C ARG A 446 -43.51 -0.81 14.05
N GLU A 447 -42.63 -0.62 15.05
CA GLU A 447 -43.04 -0.30 16.41
C GLU A 447 -43.75 1.06 16.51
N LEU A 448 -43.30 2.07 15.74
CA LEU A 448 -43.95 3.36 15.66
C LEU A 448 -45.41 3.23 15.13
N MET A 449 -45.61 2.39 14.10
CA MET A 449 -46.92 2.09 13.51
C MET A 449 -47.82 1.30 14.48
N GLU A 450 -47.32 0.23 15.08
CA GLU A 450 -48.05 -0.61 16.04
C GLU A 450 -48.52 0.19 17.27
N ARG A 451 -47.71 1.17 17.72
CA ARG A 451 -48.05 2.07 18.82
C ARG A 451 -48.90 3.28 18.38
N ARG A 452 -49.24 3.36 17.11
CA ARG A 452 -50.05 4.49 16.52
C ARG A 452 -49.40 5.85 16.77
N LEU A 453 -48.07 5.91 16.81
CA LEU A 453 -47.32 7.17 16.92
C LEU A 453 -47.26 7.90 15.60
N VAL A 454 -47.48 7.20 14.51
CA VAL A 454 -47.54 7.68 13.13
C VAL A 454 -48.75 7.05 12.43
N THR A 455 -49.22 7.68 11.33
CA THR A 455 -50.43 7.26 10.63
C THR A 455 -50.18 6.47 9.35
N ASN A 456 -48.99 6.59 8.79
CA ASN A 456 -48.57 5.93 7.55
C ASN A 456 -47.06 5.70 7.52
N GLU A 457 -46.59 4.91 6.54
CA GLU A 457 -45.19 4.55 6.37
C GLU A 457 -44.28 5.77 6.13
N GLN A 458 -44.76 6.78 5.39
CA GLN A 458 -43.99 7.99 5.12
C GLN A 458 -43.71 8.81 6.40
N GLU A 459 -44.73 8.94 7.28
CA GLU A 459 -44.54 9.56 8.59
C GLU A 459 -43.61 8.74 9.47
N ALA A 460 -43.66 7.40 9.39
CA ALA A 460 -42.77 6.51 10.12
C ALA A 460 -41.33 6.69 9.68
N GLU A 461 -41.06 6.76 8.36
CA GLU A 461 -39.75 7.00 7.80
C GLU A 461 -39.17 8.38 8.20
N GLN A 462 -39.97 9.41 8.10
CA GLN A 462 -39.56 10.77 8.51
C GLN A 462 -39.20 10.83 9.99
N LEU A 463 -40.04 10.22 10.86
CA LEU A 463 -39.83 10.24 12.29
C LEU A 463 -38.59 9.40 12.68
N ILE A 464 -38.39 8.21 12.09
CA ILE A 464 -37.25 7.36 12.39
C ILE A 464 -35.94 8.03 11.96
N ASN A 465 -35.93 8.72 10.79
CA ASN A 465 -34.75 9.47 10.34
C ASN A 465 -34.44 10.65 11.29
N ALA A 466 -35.45 11.37 11.76
CA ALA A 466 -35.27 12.46 12.72
C ALA A 466 -34.73 11.95 14.07
N LEU A 467 -35.22 10.81 14.56
CA LEU A 467 -34.72 10.18 15.76
C LEU A 467 -33.28 9.66 15.59
N PHE A 468 -32.98 9.13 14.41
CA PHE A 468 -31.62 8.68 14.07
C PHE A 468 -30.63 9.84 14.07
N ASP A 469 -30.97 10.98 13.46
CA ASP A 469 -30.14 12.18 13.50
C ASP A 469 -29.84 12.64 14.93
N MET A 470 -30.85 12.60 15.83
CA MET A 470 -30.66 12.94 17.24
C MET A 470 -29.74 11.96 17.96
N VAL A 471 -29.78 10.66 17.61
CA VAL A 471 -28.91 9.63 18.17
C VAL A 471 -27.49 9.73 17.62
N LEU A 472 -27.30 10.14 16.36
CA LEU A 472 -25.96 10.39 15.81
C LEU A 472 -25.23 11.47 16.61
N ASP A 473 -25.93 12.55 17.01
CA ASP A 473 -25.39 13.63 17.83
C ASP A 473 -25.20 13.22 19.31
N LYS A 474 -26.15 12.45 19.85
CA LYS A 474 -26.17 12.01 21.26
C LYS A 474 -26.44 10.51 21.38
N PRO A 475 -25.38 9.68 21.36
CA PRO A 475 -25.50 8.21 21.39
C PRO A 475 -26.31 7.66 22.57
N SER A 476 -26.30 8.36 23.73
CA SER A 476 -27.08 7.99 24.91
C SER A 476 -28.60 8.00 24.70
N PHE A 477 -29.06 8.68 23.62
CA PHE A 477 -30.48 8.69 23.25
C PHE A 477 -30.94 7.38 22.61
N ASN A 478 -30.02 6.51 22.19
CA ASN A 478 -30.36 5.21 21.64
C ASN A 478 -30.85 4.24 22.72
N ASN A 479 -31.90 4.65 23.39
CA ASN A 479 -32.60 3.86 24.41
C ASN A 479 -34.08 3.81 24.04
N LYS A 480 -34.70 2.64 24.07
CA LYS A 480 -36.06 2.40 23.63
C LYS A 480 -37.08 3.31 24.30
N LEU A 481 -36.97 3.50 25.62
CA LEU A 481 -37.91 4.35 26.38
C LEU A 481 -37.75 5.83 26.01
N MET A 482 -36.50 6.29 25.87
CA MET A 482 -36.21 7.67 25.44
C MET A 482 -36.72 7.94 24.03
N LEU A 483 -36.45 7.04 23.10
CA LEU A 483 -36.90 7.21 21.70
C LEU A 483 -38.42 7.20 21.56
N LEU A 484 -39.13 6.38 22.37
CA LEU A 484 -40.58 6.38 22.41
C LEU A 484 -41.14 7.69 23.00
N ASP A 485 -40.56 8.19 24.10
CA ASP A 485 -40.96 9.48 24.69
C ASP A 485 -40.76 10.65 23.69
N MET A 486 -39.64 10.64 22.97
CA MET A 486 -39.36 11.62 21.92
C MET A 486 -40.37 11.52 20.75
N ALA A 487 -40.70 10.30 20.34
CA ALA A 487 -41.72 10.07 19.31
C ALA A 487 -43.11 10.56 19.72
N GLU A 488 -43.50 10.31 20.96
CA GLU A 488 -44.76 10.80 21.53
C GLU A 488 -44.82 12.33 21.58
N LYS A 489 -43.75 12.98 22.05
CA LYS A 489 -43.63 14.45 22.06
C LYS A 489 -43.68 15.04 20.65
N SER A 490 -43.02 14.38 19.69
CA SER A 490 -43.06 14.81 18.27
C SER A 490 -44.46 14.72 17.69
N LYS A 491 -45.22 13.65 18.00
CA LYS A 491 -46.59 13.48 17.61
C LYS A 491 -47.48 14.60 18.18
N GLN A 492 -47.42 14.85 19.50
CA GLN A 492 -48.16 15.89 20.17
C GLN A 492 -47.93 17.27 19.54
N ARG A 493 -46.66 17.61 19.28
CA ARG A 493 -46.26 18.87 18.64
C ARG A 493 -46.80 18.99 17.21
N LEU A 494 -46.82 17.91 16.44
CA LEU A 494 -47.40 17.89 15.10
C LEU A 494 -48.92 18.06 15.15
N GLU A 495 -49.60 17.45 16.10
CA GLU A 495 -51.06 17.62 16.33
C GLU A 495 -51.41 19.07 16.72
N GLU A 496 -50.62 19.69 17.60
CA GLU A 496 -50.75 21.10 17.96
C GLU A 496 -50.59 22.04 16.75
N ILE A 497 -49.55 21.79 15.92
CA ILE A 497 -49.30 22.57 14.71
C ILE A 497 -50.46 22.39 13.69
N ARG A 498 -51.00 21.19 13.54
CA ARG A 498 -52.13 20.91 12.66
C ARG A 498 -53.40 21.64 13.15
N ALA A 499 -53.71 21.56 14.45
CA ALA A 499 -54.85 22.25 15.05
C ALA A 499 -54.73 23.78 14.90
N GLU A 500 -53.55 24.35 15.11
CA GLU A 500 -53.31 25.78 14.93
C GLU A 500 -53.47 26.22 13.45
N ARG A 501 -52.96 25.43 12.51
CA ARG A 501 -53.16 25.70 11.07
C ARG A 501 -54.62 25.63 10.66
N GLU A 502 -55.38 24.66 11.18
CA GLU A 502 -56.82 24.56 10.95
C GLU A 502 -57.58 25.75 11.53
N ARG A 503 -57.20 26.20 12.75
CA ARG A 503 -57.75 27.41 13.37
C ARG A 503 -57.50 28.65 12.50
N ILE A 504 -56.26 28.85 12.06
CA ILE A 504 -55.92 29.99 11.18
C ILE A 504 -56.65 29.90 9.83
N ALA A 505 -56.77 28.70 9.26
CA ALA A 505 -57.52 28.49 8.02
C ALA A 505 -59.01 28.77 8.19
N ALA A 506 -59.60 28.34 9.32
CA ALA A 506 -61.01 28.64 9.66
C ALA A 506 -61.24 30.14 9.87
N GLU A 507 -60.37 30.83 10.58
CA GLU A 507 -60.42 32.29 10.75
C GLU A 507 -60.28 33.03 9.41
N LYS A 508 -59.42 32.61 8.51
CA LYS A 508 -59.28 33.16 7.15
C LYS A 508 -60.59 32.95 6.32
N ARG A 509 -61.19 31.75 6.38
CA ARG A 509 -62.46 31.45 5.71
C ARG A 509 -63.58 32.29 6.26
N ALA A 510 -63.67 32.45 7.60
CA ALA A 510 -64.65 33.32 8.26
C ALA A 510 -64.48 34.79 7.86
N ALA A 511 -63.26 35.29 7.82
CA ALA A 511 -62.94 36.65 7.39
C ALA A 511 -63.29 36.90 5.90
N GLN A 512 -63.08 35.90 5.03
CA GLN A 512 -63.51 35.97 3.63
C GLN A 512 -65.02 35.96 3.47
N ALA A 513 -65.77 35.13 4.24
CA ALA A 513 -67.23 35.07 4.24
C ALA A 513 -67.86 36.39 4.73
N LEU A 514 -67.20 37.04 5.71
CA LEU A 514 -67.62 38.39 6.18
C LEU A 514 -67.37 39.48 5.13
N LYS A 515 -66.33 39.40 4.34
CA LYS A 515 -66.08 40.33 3.21
C LYS A 515 -67.10 40.16 2.10
N HIS A 516 -67.50 38.93 1.77
CA HIS A 516 -68.57 38.67 0.78
C HIS A 516 -70.00 39.13 1.22
N LYS A 517 -70.27 39.16 2.52
CA LYS A 517 -71.56 39.69 3.06
C LYS A 517 -71.64 41.24 3.08
N LYS A 518 -70.53 41.95 2.89
CA LYS A 518 -70.45 43.42 2.91
C LYS A 518 -70.47 44.07 1.52
N THR A 519 -70.70 43.36 0.46
CA THR A 519 -70.88 43.94 -0.88
C THR A 519 -72.37 44.19 -1.11
N PRO A 520 -72.88 45.45 -1.09
CA PRO A 520 -74.30 45.72 -1.38
C PRO A 520 -74.55 45.48 -2.87
N VAL A 521 -75.61 44.70 -3.14
CA VAL A 521 -76.16 44.56 -4.49
C VAL A 521 -76.77 45.88 -4.85
N ASN A 522 -76.16 46.67 -5.67
CA ASN A 522 -76.74 47.90 -6.25
C ASN A 522 -77.59 47.46 -7.45
N ARG A 523 -78.91 47.28 -7.17
CA ARG A 523 -79.97 47.23 -8.20
C ARG A 523 -80.27 48.66 -8.56
N ARG A 524 -79.97 49.13 -9.75
CA ARG A 524 -80.74 50.16 -10.47
C ARG A 524 -80.42 50.06 -11.97
N ASN A 525 -81.52 49.71 -12.59
CA ASN A 525 -82.23 50.28 -13.74
C ASN A 525 -81.91 49.81 -15.15
N GLU A 526 -82.94 49.28 -15.66
CA GLU A 526 -83.30 48.93 -17.05
C GLU A 526 -83.41 50.14 -17.99
N PRO A 527 -83.85 49.95 -19.22
CA PRO A 527 -83.07 50.08 -20.44
C PRO A 527 -83.60 51.23 -21.33
N VAL A 528 -82.86 51.64 -22.33
CA VAL A 528 -83.46 52.35 -23.50
C VAL A 528 -82.82 51.85 -24.79
N TYR A 529 -83.71 51.34 -25.62
CA TYR A 529 -83.57 51.09 -27.03
C TYR A 529 -83.02 52.30 -27.80
N THR A 530 -82.16 52.09 -28.76
CA THR A 530 -82.34 52.66 -30.11
C THR A 530 -81.46 51.91 -31.14
N ARG A 531 -82.21 51.60 -32.24
CA ARG A 531 -81.75 51.12 -33.54
C ARG A 531 -80.93 52.20 -34.26
N LYS A 532 -79.97 51.89 -35.04
CA LYS A 532 -79.92 51.99 -36.51
C LYS A 532 -78.45 51.82 -37.01
N LYS A 533 -78.35 50.90 -37.95
CA LYS A 533 -77.82 51.05 -39.32
C LYS A 533 -76.43 51.65 -39.47
N GLN A 534 -75.53 50.96 -39.93
CA GLN A 534 -75.15 50.47 -41.27
C GLN A 534 -74.05 49.46 -41.12
#